data_bd2cf4352274af28ea557e880c0b4b57
#
_entry.id   bd2cf4352274af28ea557e880c0b4b57
#
_cell.length_a   1.000
_cell.length_b   1.000
_cell.length_c   1.000
_cell.angle_alpha   90.00
_cell.angle_beta   90.00
_cell.angle_gamma   90.00
#
_symmetry.space_group_name_H-M   'P 1'
#
loop_
_entity.id
_entity.type
_entity.pdbx_description
1 polymer ?
#
loop_
_entity_poly.entity_id
_entity_poly.type
_entity_poly.pdbx_seq_one_letter_code
_entity_poly.pdbx_strand_id
1 'polypeptide(L)'
;LGGEAMIKTQVVKLKVNKTMQKHLDTLCDYRRYCWNKGLETWQLMYEAHTLNKKDNPSPNERRVRDELVANKADWQYDLSARCLQLAIKDLANAWKNFFDKSQPDWGIPSFKSKKAPRQGFKTDRAKIVNGKLRLDRPRSISKESWFDLKSYEALKMDEVKVVSVFKEKDNYYAALPYEEEIELKAKTQQKTAVDVNVGHFNYTEGQINILPAKLQKLYKRIKHYQRMLARKREVNGKLATKSNNYF
;
A
#
# COMPACT_ATOMS: atom_id res chain seq x y z
N LEU A 1 -19.43 -24.55 -18.57
CA LEU A 1 -19.19 -23.15 -18.20
C LEU A 1 -17.91 -23.13 -17.38
N GLY A 2 -16.77 -22.71 -18.01
CA GLY A 2 -15.48 -22.65 -17.33
C GLY A 2 -15.41 -21.36 -16.50
N GLY A 3 -15.19 -21.47 -15.19
CA GLY A 3 -14.83 -20.34 -14.35
C GLY A 3 -13.42 -19.85 -14.70
N GLU A 4 -13.21 -18.54 -14.76
CA GLU A 4 -11.86 -17.97 -14.83
C GLU A 4 -11.33 -17.76 -13.40
N ALA A 5 -10.13 -18.27 -13.13
CA ALA A 5 -9.45 -17.99 -11.88
C ALA A 5 -8.98 -16.53 -11.87
N MET A 6 -9.49 -15.74 -10.93
CA MET A 6 -9.12 -14.34 -10.76
C MET A 6 -8.35 -14.16 -9.45
N ILE A 7 -7.25 -13.40 -9.51
CA ILE A 7 -6.50 -13.03 -8.30
C ILE A 7 -7.18 -11.82 -7.65
N LYS A 8 -7.66 -12.02 -6.44
CA LYS A 8 -8.19 -10.97 -5.55
C LYS A 8 -7.24 -10.71 -4.39
N THR A 9 -7.36 -9.56 -3.76
CA THR A 9 -6.57 -9.21 -2.58
C THR A 9 -7.51 -8.85 -1.44
N GLN A 10 -7.47 -9.60 -0.34
CA GLN A 10 -8.12 -9.22 0.90
C GLN A 10 -7.16 -8.32 1.70
N VAL A 11 -7.63 -7.14 2.08
CA VAL A 11 -6.90 -6.25 2.99
C VAL A 11 -7.58 -6.33 4.35
N VAL A 12 -6.84 -6.77 5.36
CA VAL A 12 -7.35 -6.94 6.73
C VAL A 12 -6.57 -6.09 7.72
N LYS A 13 -7.26 -5.53 8.70
CA LYS A 13 -6.62 -4.84 9.83
C LYS A 13 -6.11 -5.87 10.84
N LEU A 14 -4.88 -5.69 11.31
CA LEU A 14 -4.22 -6.58 12.26
C LEU A 14 -4.41 -6.11 13.71
N LYS A 15 -4.57 -7.08 14.63
CA LYS A 15 -4.54 -6.84 16.07
C LYS A 15 -3.10 -6.95 16.56
N VAL A 16 -2.51 -5.82 16.92
CA VAL A 16 -1.08 -5.71 17.21
C VAL A 16 -0.87 -5.23 18.65
N ASN A 17 -0.06 -5.93 19.43
CA ASN A 17 0.43 -5.47 20.74
C ASN A 17 1.78 -4.74 20.56
N LYS A 18 2.33 -4.17 21.65
CA LYS A 18 3.59 -3.41 21.62
C LYS A 18 4.79 -4.20 21.09
N THR A 19 4.90 -5.49 21.41
CA THR A 19 5.99 -6.36 20.95
C THR A 19 5.88 -6.62 19.44
N MET A 20 4.66 -6.96 18.97
CA MET A 20 4.38 -7.12 17.54
C MET A 20 4.63 -5.84 16.77
N GLN A 21 4.19 -4.70 17.31
CA GLN A 21 4.39 -3.38 16.73
C GLN A 21 5.87 -3.09 16.50
N LYS A 22 6.70 -3.26 17.54
CA LYS A 22 8.15 -3.07 17.45
C LYS A 22 8.76 -3.91 16.33
N HIS A 23 8.36 -5.18 16.23
CA HIS A 23 8.87 -6.07 15.18
C HIS A 23 8.42 -5.63 13.77
N LEU A 24 7.14 -5.30 13.59
CA LEU A 24 6.62 -4.83 12.30
C LEU A 24 7.23 -3.50 11.87
N ASP A 25 7.42 -2.57 12.79
CA ASP A 25 8.10 -1.29 12.53
C ASP A 25 9.56 -1.53 12.09
N THR A 26 10.27 -2.46 12.75
CA THR A 26 11.64 -2.85 12.36
C THR A 26 11.69 -3.42 10.94
N LEU A 27 10.74 -4.26 10.55
CA LEU A 27 10.67 -4.81 9.18
C LEU A 27 10.32 -3.73 8.14
N CYS A 28 9.44 -2.77 8.48
CA CYS A 28 9.14 -1.62 7.63
C CYS A 28 10.38 -0.75 7.41
N ASP A 29 11.12 -0.45 8.49
CA ASP A 29 12.36 0.31 8.45
C ASP A 29 13.43 -0.43 7.65
N TYR A 30 13.56 -1.75 7.84
CA TYR A 30 14.51 -2.57 7.08
C TYR A 30 14.19 -2.59 5.58
N ARG A 31 12.93 -2.75 5.20
CA ARG A 31 12.57 -2.68 3.78
C ARG A 31 12.88 -1.32 3.16
N ARG A 32 12.64 -0.22 3.88
CA ARG A 32 13.00 1.12 3.43
C ARG A 32 14.51 1.26 3.27
N TYR A 33 15.28 0.78 4.23
CA TYR A 33 16.75 0.73 4.15
C TYR A 33 17.20 -0.04 2.92
N CYS A 34 16.69 -1.26 2.69
CA CYS A 34 17.05 -2.09 1.53
C CYS A 34 16.72 -1.41 0.20
N TRP A 35 15.55 -0.75 0.10
CA TRP A 35 15.18 0.01 -1.09
C TRP A 35 16.16 1.16 -1.34
N ASN A 36 16.43 1.95 -0.32
CA ASN A 36 17.30 3.14 -0.46
C ASN A 36 18.74 2.72 -0.79
N LYS A 37 19.27 1.72 -0.09
CA LYS A 37 20.61 1.21 -0.36
C LYS A 37 20.68 0.55 -1.73
N GLY A 38 19.64 -0.18 -2.13
CA GLY A 38 19.54 -0.74 -3.47
C GLY A 38 19.49 0.31 -4.57
N LEU A 39 18.78 1.41 -4.35
CA LEU A 39 18.73 2.53 -5.31
C LEU A 39 20.10 3.21 -5.45
N GLU A 40 20.77 3.49 -4.34
CA GLU A 40 22.15 4.02 -4.35
C GLU A 40 23.10 3.10 -5.13
N THR A 41 23.09 1.80 -4.81
CA THR A 41 23.91 0.80 -5.50
C THR A 41 23.58 0.72 -6.99
N TRP A 42 22.29 0.78 -7.34
CA TRP A 42 21.84 0.78 -8.74
C TRP A 42 22.38 1.98 -9.51
N GLN A 43 22.31 3.17 -8.91
CA GLN A 43 22.82 4.41 -9.51
C GLN A 43 24.32 4.35 -9.72
N LEU A 44 25.08 3.92 -8.72
CA LEU A 44 26.55 3.76 -8.84
C LEU A 44 26.93 2.75 -9.94
N MET A 45 26.26 1.60 -10.02
CA MET A 45 26.49 0.62 -11.08
C MET A 45 26.13 1.18 -12.46
N TYR A 46 25.08 2.00 -12.55
CA TYR A 46 24.67 2.63 -13.81
C TYR A 46 25.67 3.69 -14.26
N GLU A 47 26.18 4.50 -13.35
CA GLU A 47 27.24 5.48 -13.62
C GLU A 47 28.51 4.77 -14.12
N ALA A 48 28.95 3.72 -13.42
CA ALA A 48 30.12 2.92 -13.87
C ALA A 48 29.90 2.31 -15.26
N HIS A 49 28.68 1.80 -15.55
CA HIS A 49 28.30 1.29 -16.86
C HIS A 49 28.36 2.37 -17.94
N THR A 50 27.92 3.59 -17.66
CA THR A 50 27.94 4.67 -18.65
C THR A 50 29.33 5.15 -18.97
N LEU A 51 30.27 5.11 -17.98
CA LEU A 51 31.65 5.46 -18.16
C LEU A 51 32.44 4.40 -18.98
N ASN A 52 32.21 3.13 -18.69
CA ASN A 52 32.89 2.03 -19.39
C ASN A 52 31.98 0.80 -19.49
N LYS A 53 31.22 0.71 -20.58
CA LYS A 53 30.24 -0.37 -20.83
C LYS A 53 30.91 -1.75 -21.00
N LYS A 54 32.16 -1.80 -21.45
CA LYS A 54 32.86 -3.05 -21.71
C LYS A 54 33.17 -3.81 -20.42
N ASP A 55 33.66 -3.10 -19.41
CA ASP A 55 34.10 -3.69 -18.15
C ASP A 55 33.00 -3.64 -17.06
N ASN A 56 32.02 -2.76 -17.19
CA ASN A 56 30.93 -2.58 -16.24
C ASN A 56 29.58 -2.92 -16.87
N PRO A 57 29.07 -4.14 -16.69
CA PRO A 57 27.75 -4.50 -17.20
C PRO A 57 26.62 -3.71 -16.50
N SER A 58 25.52 -3.44 -17.23
CA SER A 58 24.36 -2.71 -16.73
C SER A 58 23.81 -3.29 -15.41
N PRO A 59 23.34 -2.44 -14.48
CA PRO A 59 22.69 -2.92 -13.26
C PRO A 59 21.42 -3.73 -13.56
N ASN A 60 21.16 -4.72 -12.72
CA ASN A 60 19.93 -5.50 -12.74
C ASN A 60 19.61 -6.01 -11.32
N GLU A 61 18.43 -6.58 -11.14
CA GLU A 61 17.98 -7.11 -9.84
C GLU A 61 19.03 -8.00 -9.17
N ARG A 62 19.56 -8.99 -9.91
CA ARG A 62 20.50 -9.97 -9.35
C ARG A 62 21.78 -9.31 -8.86
N ARG A 63 22.41 -8.48 -9.68
CA ARG A 63 23.69 -7.83 -9.36
C ARG A 63 23.57 -6.91 -8.14
N VAL A 64 22.53 -6.08 -8.12
CA VAL A 64 22.29 -5.17 -6.96
C VAL A 64 21.99 -5.97 -5.70
N ARG A 65 21.19 -7.02 -5.81
CA ARG A 65 20.90 -7.90 -4.68
C ARG A 65 22.16 -8.61 -4.16
N ASP A 66 22.96 -9.17 -5.06
CA ASP A 66 24.17 -9.93 -4.70
C ASP A 66 25.19 -9.00 -4.03
N GLU A 67 25.35 -7.77 -4.50
CA GLU A 67 26.17 -6.73 -3.86
C GLU A 67 25.70 -6.40 -2.44
N LEU A 68 24.40 -6.19 -2.25
CA LEU A 68 23.84 -5.93 -0.94
C LEU A 68 23.94 -7.13 0.02
N VAL A 69 23.90 -8.34 -0.50
CA VAL A 69 24.06 -9.56 0.29
C VAL A 69 25.52 -9.76 0.71
N ALA A 70 26.46 -9.48 -0.18
CA ALA A 70 27.89 -9.56 0.11
C ALA A 70 28.33 -8.55 1.20
N ASN A 71 27.70 -7.37 1.22
CA ASN A 71 28.02 -6.28 2.16
C ASN A 71 27.01 -6.17 3.33
N LYS A 72 26.38 -7.28 3.72
CA LYS A 72 25.47 -7.30 4.88
C LYS A 72 26.21 -7.05 6.19
N ALA A 73 25.68 -6.10 6.99
CA ALA A 73 26.07 -5.94 8.38
C ALA A 73 25.40 -7.01 9.28
N ASP A 74 26.01 -7.33 10.44
CA ASP A 74 25.56 -8.39 11.33
C ASP A 74 24.09 -8.28 11.75
N TRP A 75 23.64 -7.07 12.08
CA TRP A 75 22.24 -6.83 12.47
C TRP A 75 21.21 -7.20 11.39
N GLN A 76 21.59 -7.24 10.12
CA GLN A 76 20.71 -7.60 9.04
C GLN A 76 20.43 -9.11 8.95
N TYR A 77 21.32 -9.94 9.53
CA TYR A 77 21.13 -11.39 9.56
C TYR A 77 20.02 -11.83 10.51
N ASP A 78 19.63 -10.97 11.45
CA ASP A 78 18.51 -11.20 12.36
C ASP A 78 17.15 -10.85 11.74
N LEU A 79 17.15 -10.22 10.56
CA LEU A 79 15.96 -9.83 9.85
C LEU A 79 15.67 -10.72 8.64
N SER A 80 14.44 -10.69 8.16
CA SER A 80 14.02 -11.50 7.01
C SER A 80 14.82 -11.18 5.75
N ALA A 81 15.55 -12.16 5.23
CA ALA A 81 16.25 -12.04 3.95
C ALA A 81 15.26 -11.77 2.78
N ARG A 82 14.00 -12.19 2.94
CA ARG A 82 12.97 -11.99 1.90
C ARG A 82 12.55 -10.53 1.80
N CYS A 83 12.59 -9.78 2.90
CA CYS A 83 12.38 -8.33 2.88
C CYS A 83 13.38 -7.62 1.96
N LEU A 84 14.67 -7.97 2.03
CA LEU A 84 15.69 -7.44 1.14
C LEU A 84 15.43 -7.85 -0.32
N GLN A 85 15.26 -9.14 -0.56
CA GLN A 85 15.09 -9.67 -1.92
C GLN A 85 13.88 -9.05 -2.62
N LEU A 86 12.72 -8.97 -1.92
CA LEU A 86 11.51 -8.38 -2.48
C LEU A 86 11.60 -6.85 -2.61
N ALA A 87 12.38 -6.17 -1.76
CA ALA A 87 12.63 -4.74 -1.92
C ALA A 87 13.42 -4.44 -3.20
N ILE A 88 14.45 -5.26 -3.50
CA ILE A 88 15.25 -5.09 -4.72
C ILE A 88 14.48 -5.52 -5.97
N LYS A 89 13.64 -6.55 -5.88
CA LYS A 89 12.72 -6.91 -6.97
C LYS A 89 11.73 -5.78 -7.28
N ASP A 90 11.14 -5.16 -6.25
CA ASP A 90 10.25 -4.00 -6.42
C ASP A 90 11.00 -2.81 -7.05
N LEU A 91 12.27 -2.57 -6.67
CA LEU A 91 13.12 -1.53 -7.26
C LEU A 91 13.41 -1.81 -8.74
N ALA A 92 13.76 -3.05 -9.08
CA ALA A 92 13.99 -3.45 -10.47
C ALA A 92 12.72 -3.27 -11.33
N ASN A 93 11.55 -3.62 -10.79
CA ASN A 93 10.27 -3.36 -11.46
C ASN A 93 10.01 -1.85 -11.64
N ALA A 94 10.36 -1.02 -10.66
CA ALA A 94 10.23 0.44 -10.77
C ALA A 94 11.12 1.01 -11.88
N TRP A 95 12.35 0.53 -12.01
CA TRP A 95 13.23 0.89 -13.13
C TRP A 95 12.69 0.40 -14.47
N LYS A 96 12.18 -0.85 -14.53
CA LYS A 96 11.56 -1.38 -15.74
C LYS A 96 10.37 -0.51 -16.18
N ASN A 97 9.52 -0.12 -15.26
CA ASN A 97 8.38 0.74 -15.53
C ASN A 97 8.81 2.14 -16.02
N PHE A 98 9.85 2.72 -15.41
CA PHE A 98 10.42 4.01 -15.85
C PHE A 98 10.90 3.97 -17.31
N PHE A 99 11.52 2.85 -17.74
CA PHE A 99 11.97 2.67 -19.12
C PHE A 99 10.87 2.25 -20.10
N ASP A 100 9.69 1.91 -19.61
CA ASP A 100 8.55 1.52 -20.44
C ASP A 100 7.89 2.75 -21.07
N LYS A 101 8.14 2.94 -22.36
CA LYS A 101 7.60 4.07 -23.15
C LYS A 101 6.07 4.07 -23.26
N SER A 102 5.40 2.94 -22.99
CA SER A 102 3.94 2.87 -22.96
C SER A 102 3.34 3.52 -21.70
N GLN A 103 4.17 3.85 -20.71
CA GLN A 103 3.80 4.42 -19.42
C GLN A 103 4.55 5.75 -19.17
N PRO A 104 4.23 6.83 -19.92
CA PRO A 104 5.03 8.06 -19.91
C PRO A 104 5.06 8.79 -18.57
N ASP A 105 4.07 8.53 -17.69
CA ASP A 105 3.93 9.20 -16.37
C ASP A 105 4.77 8.56 -15.25
N TRP A 106 5.47 7.47 -15.53
CA TRP A 106 6.31 6.80 -14.53
C TRP A 106 7.65 7.51 -14.37
N GLY A 107 7.86 8.13 -13.20
CA GLY A 107 9.09 8.85 -12.88
C GLY A 107 10.25 7.92 -12.48
N ILE A 108 11.45 8.50 -12.41
CA ILE A 108 12.65 7.83 -11.90
C ILE A 108 12.41 7.35 -10.45
N PRO A 109 12.81 6.12 -10.10
CA PRO A 109 12.74 5.64 -8.73
C PRO A 109 13.44 6.59 -7.75
N SER A 110 12.75 6.94 -6.66
CA SER A 110 13.25 7.87 -5.65
C SER A 110 13.47 7.22 -4.29
N PHE A 111 14.30 7.86 -3.44
CA PHE A 111 14.52 7.44 -2.06
C PHE A 111 13.23 7.50 -1.24
N LYS A 112 13.02 6.49 -0.40
CA LYS A 112 11.85 6.41 0.47
C LYS A 112 12.11 7.07 1.82
N SER A 113 11.20 7.95 2.21
CA SER A 113 11.27 8.68 3.47
C SER A 113 10.56 7.91 4.61
N LYS A 114 11.07 8.04 5.84
CA LYS A 114 10.39 7.58 7.06
C LYS A 114 9.10 8.37 7.34
N LYS A 115 8.98 9.59 6.80
CA LYS A 115 7.80 10.44 6.94
C LYS A 115 6.68 10.10 5.96
N ALA A 116 6.89 9.14 5.04
CA ALA A 116 5.82 8.73 4.13
C ALA A 116 4.62 8.18 4.91
N PRO A 117 3.39 8.52 4.53
CA PRO A 117 2.18 8.20 5.31
C PRO A 117 1.92 6.70 5.41
N ARG A 118 2.48 5.92 4.47
CA ARG A 118 2.38 4.47 4.44
C ARG A 118 3.77 3.86 4.41
N GLN A 119 4.05 3.00 5.39
CA GLN A 119 5.27 2.20 5.49
C GLN A 119 4.89 0.73 5.41
N GLY A 120 5.72 -0.11 4.80
CA GLY A 120 5.38 -1.53 4.71
C GLY A 120 6.51 -2.37 4.15
N PHE A 121 6.36 -3.68 4.26
CA PHE A 121 7.27 -4.69 3.72
C PHE A 121 6.49 -5.82 3.06
N LYS A 122 7.18 -6.65 2.30
CA LYS A 122 6.64 -7.86 1.69
C LYS A 122 7.41 -9.08 2.16
N THR A 123 6.74 -10.20 2.27
CA THR A 123 7.35 -11.51 2.48
C THR A 123 6.56 -12.59 1.74
N ASP A 124 7.27 -13.60 1.23
CA ASP A 124 6.70 -14.80 0.61
C ASP A 124 6.90 -16.04 1.51
N ARG A 125 7.33 -15.82 2.77
CA ARG A 125 7.45 -16.87 3.79
C ARG A 125 6.36 -16.83 4.84
N ALA A 126 5.36 -15.96 4.66
CA ALA A 126 4.20 -15.93 5.52
C ALA A 126 3.35 -17.19 5.31
N LYS A 127 2.69 -17.63 6.39
CA LYS A 127 1.76 -18.76 6.39
C LYS A 127 0.50 -18.40 7.15
N ILE A 128 -0.60 -19.05 6.82
CA ILE A 128 -1.81 -18.99 7.63
C ILE A 128 -1.83 -20.23 8.53
N VAL A 129 -1.98 -20.02 9.83
CA VAL A 129 -2.04 -21.06 10.83
C VAL A 129 -3.22 -20.77 11.76
N ASN A 130 -4.20 -21.67 11.79
CA ASN A 130 -5.42 -21.53 12.59
C ASN A 130 -6.10 -20.15 12.39
N GLY A 131 -6.24 -19.72 11.12
CA GLY A 131 -6.85 -18.44 10.74
C GLY A 131 -6.07 -17.19 11.15
N LYS A 132 -4.77 -17.33 11.47
CA LYS A 132 -3.87 -16.23 11.83
C LYS A 132 -2.70 -16.17 10.86
N LEU A 133 -2.18 -14.97 10.66
CA LEU A 133 -1.02 -14.73 9.82
C LEU A 133 0.27 -14.94 10.63
N ARG A 134 1.08 -15.91 10.23
CA ARG A 134 2.42 -16.17 10.77
C ARG A 134 3.46 -15.66 9.79
N LEU A 135 4.31 -14.74 10.24
CA LEU A 135 5.48 -14.26 9.48
C LEU A 135 6.70 -15.14 9.77
N ASP A 136 7.73 -15.00 8.93
CA ASP A 136 9.02 -15.64 9.17
C ASP A 136 9.67 -15.07 10.45
N ARG A 137 10.17 -15.99 11.26
CA ARG A 137 10.73 -15.70 12.59
C ARG A 137 12.19 -15.27 12.48
N PRO A 138 12.62 -14.20 13.19
CA PRO A 138 14.03 -13.88 13.38
C PRO A 138 14.80 -15.04 14.06
N ARG A 139 16.07 -15.19 13.71
CA ARG A 139 16.90 -16.26 14.30
C ARG A 139 17.11 -16.09 15.81
N SER A 140 17.16 -14.85 16.28
CA SER A 140 17.32 -14.48 17.70
C SER A 140 16.12 -14.81 18.58
N ILE A 141 14.94 -15.08 18.01
CA ILE A 141 13.71 -15.36 18.74
C ILE A 141 13.43 -16.86 18.72
N SER A 142 13.15 -17.48 19.89
CA SER A 142 12.78 -18.89 19.98
C SER A 142 11.42 -19.16 19.32
N LYS A 143 11.19 -20.42 18.92
CA LYS A 143 9.94 -20.82 18.27
C LYS A 143 8.73 -20.64 19.20
N GLU A 144 8.92 -20.90 20.48
CA GLU A 144 7.90 -20.83 21.54
C GLU A 144 7.49 -19.37 21.82
N SER A 145 8.45 -18.45 21.67
CA SER A 145 8.24 -17.01 21.89
C SER A 145 7.71 -16.28 20.67
N TRP A 146 7.58 -16.96 19.51
CA TRP A 146 7.08 -16.34 18.29
C TRP A 146 5.56 -16.24 18.31
N PHE A 147 5.03 -15.20 17.68
CA PHE A 147 3.61 -14.87 17.70
C PHE A 147 2.95 -15.01 16.33
N ASP A 148 1.65 -15.23 16.35
CA ASP A 148 0.78 -15.17 15.18
C ASP A 148 -0.06 -13.88 15.20
N LEU A 149 -0.14 -13.20 14.07
CA LEU A 149 -0.91 -11.98 13.91
C LEU A 149 -2.39 -12.32 13.68
N LYS A 150 -3.26 -11.87 14.58
CA LYS A 150 -4.71 -11.94 14.42
C LYS A 150 -5.20 -10.77 13.58
N SER A 151 -6.21 -10.99 12.74
CA SER A 151 -6.95 -9.94 12.05
C SER A 151 -8.26 -9.62 12.77
N TYR A 152 -8.84 -8.47 12.46
CA TYR A 152 -10.21 -8.14 12.92
C TYR A 152 -11.25 -8.91 12.12
N GLU A 153 -11.01 -9.13 10.82
CA GLU A 153 -11.85 -9.91 9.93
C GLU A 153 -11.28 -11.33 9.76
N ALA A 154 -12.13 -12.30 9.46
CA ALA A 154 -11.71 -13.65 9.09
C ALA A 154 -10.94 -13.63 7.77
N LEU A 155 -9.89 -14.45 7.68
CA LEU A 155 -9.13 -14.65 6.45
C LEU A 155 -9.93 -15.56 5.51
N LYS A 156 -9.97 -15.19 4.23
CA LYS A 156 -10.72 -15.91 3.18
C LYS A 156 -9.94 -17.05 2.54
N MET A 157 -8.68 -17.24 2.94
CA MET A 157 -7.77 -18.21 2.36
C MET A 157 -7.01 -18.95 3.46
N ASP A 158 -6.55 -20.16 3.15
CA ASP A 158 -5.71 -20.99 4.02
C ASP A 158 -4.22 -20.93 3.64
N GLU A 159 -3.93 -20.50 2.40
CA GLU A 159 -2.57 -20.33 1.89
C GLU A 159 -2.35 -18.95 1.29
N VAL A 160 -1.12 -18.46 1.39
CA VAL A 160 -0.71 -17.18 0.82
C VAL A 160 0.64 -17.32 0.11
N LYS A 161 0.80 -16.64 -1.03
CA LYS A 161 2.06 -16.60 -1.78
C LYS A 161 2.95 -15.44 -1.29
N VAL A 162 2.58 -14.23 -1.59
CA VAL A 162 3.30 -13.01 -1.17
C VAL A 162 2.36 -12.12 -0.38
N VAL A 163 2.75 -11.82 0.85
CA VAL A 163 1.98 -10.95 1.74
C VAL A 163 2.64 -9.58 1.80
N SER A 164 1.84 -8.53 1.72
CA SER A 164 2.27 -7.17 2.02
C SER A 164 1.71 -6.75 3.38
N VAL A 165 2.59 -6.47 4.33
CA VAL A 165 2.21 -5.90 5.63
C VAL A 165 2.58 -4.43 5.62
N PHE A 166 1.66 -3.57 6.05
CA PHE A 166 1.91 -2.13 6.05
C PHE A 166 1.24 -1.43 7.22
N LYS A 167 1.88 -0.33 7.59
CA LYS A 167 1.39 0.61 8.60
C LYS A 167 0.86 1.85 7.90
N GLU A 168 -0.32 2.27 8.29
CA GLU A 168 -0.91 3.53 7.87
C GLU A 168 -1.47 4.23 9.09
N LYS A 169 -0.93 5.43 9.40
CA LYS A 169 -1.10 6.10 10.70
C LYS A 169 -0.61 5.15 11.82
N ASP A 170 -1.47 4.82 12.78
CA ASP A 170 -1.15 3.94 13.90
C ASP A 170 -1.71 2.51 13.75
N ASN A 171 -2.22 2.17 12.58
CA ASN A 171 -2.83 0.88 12.32
C ASN A 171 -1.97 0.04 11.38
N TYR A 172 -2.00 -1.29 11.59
CA TYR A 172 -1.32 -2.26 10.75
C TYR A 172 -2.33 -3.06 9.96
N TYR A 173 -1.98 -3.32 8.71
CA TYR A 173 -2.80 -4.04 7.75
C TYR A 173 -1.97 -5.11 7.05
N ALA A 174 -2.63 -6.18 6.63
CA ALA A 174 -2.05 -7.17 5.72
C ALA A 174 -2.89 -7.22 4.44
N ALA A 175 -2.23 -7.15 3.30
CA ALA A 175 -2.82 -7.40 1.99
C ALA A 175 -2.42 -8.82 1.56
N LEU A 176 -3.43 -9.67 1.40
CA LEU A 176 -3.34 -11.10 1.20
C LEU A 176 -3.95 -11.45 -0.17
N PRO A 177 -3.13 -11.68 -1.21
CA PRO A 177 -3.64 -12.14 -2.49
C PRO A 177 -4.14 -13.59 -2.40
N TYR A 178 -5.29 -13.87 -3.01
CA TYR A 178 -5.87 -15.22 -3.11
C TYR A 178 -6.52 -15.40 -4.49
N GLU A 179 -6.64 -16.64 -4.91
CA GLU A 179 -7.32 -17.00 -6.14
C GLU A 179 -8.79 -17.32 -5.84
N GLU A 180 -9.67 -16.80 -6.64
CA GLU A 180 -11.11 -17.05 -6.56
C GLU A 180 -11.64 -17.39 -7.95
N GLU A 181 -12.35 -18.49 -8.05
CA GLU A 181 -13.06 -18.83 -9.28
C GLU A 181 -14.32 -17.94 -9.41
N ILE A 182 -14.41 -17.24 -10.52
CA ILE A 182 -15.54 -16.36 -10.80
C ILE A 182 -16.32 -16.94 -11.98
N GLU A 183 -17.59 -17.21 -11.75
CA GLU A 183 -18.51 -17.46 -12.85
C GLU A 183 -18.74 -16.15 -13.63
N LEU A 184 -18.23 -16.10 -14.83
CA LEU A 184 -18.50 -14.96 -15.72
C LEU A 184 -19.97 -15.01 -16.14
N LYS A 185 -20.72 -14.00 -15.71
CA LYS A 185 -22.09 -13.82 -16.21
C LYS A 185 -22.03 -13.55 -17.72
N ALA A 186 -22.95 -14.15 -18.45
CA ALA A 186 -23.10 -13.89 -19.87
C ALA A 186 -23.26 -12.38 -20.11
N LYS A 187 -22.54 -11.83 -21.08
CA LYS A 187 -22.68 -10.42 -21.48
C LYS A 187 -24.10 -10.19 -21.98
N THR A 188 -24.84 -9.35 -21.30
CA THR A 188 -26.12 -8.89 -21.82
C THR A 188 -25.87 -7.88 -22.93
N GLN A 189 -26.73 -7.87 -23.96
CA GLN A 189 -26.66 -6.85 -25.00
C GLN A 189 -27.34 -5.52 -24.58
N GLN A 190 -27.82 -5.45 -23.36
CA GLN A 190 -28.46 -4.27 -22.80
C GLN A 190 -27.40 -3.16 -22.59
N LYS A 191 -27.72 -1.98 -23.06
CA LYS A 191 -26.90 -0.79 -22.89
C LYS A 191 -27.66 0.19 -22.01
N THR A 192 -27.00 0.80 -21.05
CA THR A 192 -27.57 1.90 -20.27
C THR A 192 -26.59 3.08 -20.29
N ALA A 193 -27.13 4.28 -20.41
CA ALA A 193 -26.38 5.49 -20.19
C ALA A 193 -26.47 5.86 -18.72
N VAL A 194 -25.34 6.27 -18.11
CA VAL A 194 -25.27 6.69 -16.71
C VAL A 194 -24.69 8.09 -16.64
N ASP A 195 -25.45 9.00 -16.04
CA ASP A 195 -24.99 10.34 -15.69
C ASP A 195 -24.70 10.40 -14.19
N VAL A 196 -23.45 10.75 -13.85
CA VAL A 196 -22.95 10.73 -12.46
C VAL A 196 -23.03 12.13 -11.90
N ASN A 197 -23.93 12.32 -10.92
CA ASN A 197 -24.09 13.56 -10.20
C ASN A 197 -23.65 13.44 -8.73
N VAL A 198 -23.46 14.58 -8.08
CA VAL A 198 -23.13 14.60 -6.66
C VAL A 198 -24.34 14.10 -5.84
N GLY A 199 -24.24 12.89 -5.34
CA GLY A 199 -25.25 12.29 -4.48
C GLY A 199 -26.25 11.36 -5.15
N HIS A 200 -26.28 11.27 -6.50
CA HIS A 200 -27.14 10.35 -7.22
C HIS A 200 -26.59 10.01 -8.61
N PHE A 201 -27.03 8.88 -9.15
CA PHE A 201 -26.86 8.52 -10.56
C PHE A 201 -28.21 8.63 -11.26
N ASN A 202 -28.22 9.26 -12.41
CA ASN A 202 -29.30 9.09 -13.37
C ASN A 202 -28.90 8.00 -14.36
N TYR A 203 -29.77 7.09 -14.67
CA TYR A 203 -29.58 6.09 -15.70
C TYR A 203 -30.84 6.01 -16.57
N THR A 204 -30.78 5.34 -17.70
CA THR A 204 -31.85 5.34 -18.71
C THR A 204 -33.25 5.05 -18.13
N GLU A 205 -33.35 4.26 -17.11
CA GLU A 205 -34.63 3.80 -16.53
C GLU A 205 -34.98 4.47 -15.19
N GLY A 206 -34.11 5.38 -14.68
CA GLY A 206 -34.41 6.04 -13.39
C GLY A 206 -33.24 6.73 -12.71
N GLN A 207 -33.34 6.87 -11.39
CA GLN A 207 -32.35 7.52 -10.53
C GLN A 207 -32.04 6.68 -9.30
N ILE A 208 -30.77 6.57 -8.97
CA ILE A 208 -30.30 5.93 -7.73
C ILE A 208 -29.62 6.95 -6.84
N ASN A 209 -30.11 7.14 -5.62
CA ASN A 209 -29.48 7.98 -4.64
C ASN A 209 -28.33 7.23 -3.95
N ILE A 210 -27.10 7.78 -4.04
CA ILE A 210 -25.89 7.18 -3.48
C ILE A 210 -25.62 7.65 -2.03
N LEU A 211 -26.20 8.80 -1.65
CA LEU A 211 -25.99 9.35 -0.32
C LEU A 211 -27.01 8.79 0.69
N PRO A 212 -26.55 8.05 1.72
CA PRO A 212 -27.43 7.67 2.83
C PRO A 212 -28.14 8.89 3.42
N ALA A 213 -29.38 8.72 3.88
CA ALA A 213 -30.19 9.81 4.45
C ALA A 213 -29.48 10.57 5.59
N LYS A 214 -28.64 9.87 6.36
CA LYS A 214 -27.79 10.48 7.40
C LYS A 214 -26.79 11.48 6.83
N LEU A 215 -26.12 11.16 5.73
CA LEU A 215 -25.18 12.05 5.05
C LEU A 215 -25.91 13.25 4.43
N GLN A 216 -27.05 13.05 3.81
CA GLN A 216 -27.86 14.16 3.28
C GLN A 216 -28.22 15.18 4.36
N LYS A 217 -28.61 14.70 5.57
CA LYS A 217 -28.88 15.57 6.72
C LYS A 217 -27.62 16.35 7.16
N LEU A 218 -26.45 15.68 7.17
CA LEU A 218 -25.19 16.33 7.50
C LEU A 218 -24.81 17.43 6.49
N TYR A 219 -24.95 17.17 5.19
CA TYR A 219 -24.72 18.20 4.15
C TYR A 219 -25.65 19.39 4.29
N LYS A 220 -26.94 19.19 4.62
CA LYS A 220 -27.86 20.29 4.91
C LYS A 220 -27.38 21.13 6.11
N ARG A 221 -26.91 20.48 7.18
CA ARG A 221 -26.34 21.15 8.36
C ARG A 221 -25.07 21.93 8.02
N ILE A 222 -24.14 21.36 7.28
CA ILE A 222 -22.91 22.04 6.83
C ILE A 222 -23.28 23.29 6.04
N LYS A 223 -24.19 23.19 5.06
CA LYS A 223 -24.64 24.33 4.26
C LYS A 223 -25.30 25.41 5.12
N HIS A 224 -26.04 25.02 6.14
CA HIS A 224 -26.64 25.94 7.11
C HIS A 224 -25.54 26.71 7.88
N TYR A 225 -24.57 26.00 8.45
CA TYR A 225 -23.48 26.61 9.20
C TYR A 225 -22.58 27.50 8.32
N GLN A 226 -22.30 27.10 7.10
CA GLN A 226 -21.56 27.92 6.15
C GLN A 226 -22.28 29.25 5.86
N ARG A 227 -23.62 29.22 5.70
CA ARG A 227 -24.42 30.45 5.53
C ARG A 227 -24.39 31.33 6.77
N MET A 228 -24.47 30.74 7.97
CA MET A 228 -24.35 31.49 9.22
C MET A 228 -22.98 32.15 9.35
N LEU A 229 -21.89 31.45 9.03
CA LEU A 229 -20.53 31.97 9.03
C LEU A 229 -20.35 33.10 8.01
N ALA A 230 -20.90 32.94 6.81
CA ALA A 230 -20.85 33.97 5.78
C ALA A 230 -21.54 35.26 6.25
N ARG A 231 -22.74 35.15 6.86
CA ARG A 231 -23.45 36.30 7.41
C ARG A 231 -22.69 37.02 8.55
N LYS A 232 -21.94 36.23 9.36
CA LYS A 232 -21.08 36.81 10.41
C LYS A 232 -19.82 37.48 9.87
N ARG A 233 -19.43 37.19 8.64
CA ARG A 233 -18.28 37.82 7.97
C ARG A 233 -18.61 39.18 7.35
N GLU A 234 -19.86 39.37 7.00
CA GLU A 234 -20.32 40.59 6.31
C GLU A 234 -21.31 41.37 7.21
N VAL A 235 -20.88 42.46 7.76
CA VAL A 235 -21.75 43.39 8.41
C VAL A 235 -21.66 44.71 7.67
N ASN A 236 -22.78 45.19 7.14
CA ASN A 236 -22.91 46.44 6.39
C ASN A 236 -21.96 46.53 5.15
N GLY A 237 -21.80 45.44 4.39
CA GLY A 237 -20.94 45.39 3.20
C GLY A 237 -19.44 45.47 3.47
N LYS A 238 -19.00 45.40 4.73
CA LYS A 238 -17.59 45.36 5.13
C LYS A 238 -17.29 44.01 5.80
N LEU A 239 -16.11 43.44 5.51
CA LEU A 239 -15.60 42.30 6.24
C LEU A 239 -15.52 42.60 7.73
N ALA A 240 -16.41 42.02 8.54
CA ALA A 240 -16.37 42.16 9.97
C ALA A 240 -15.12 41.49 10.55
N THR A 241 -14.47 42.15 11.52
CA THR A 241 -13.51 41.49 12.40
C THR A 241 -14.16 40.26 13.05
N LYS A 242 -13.45 39.15 13.15
CA LYS A 242 -13.95 37.88 13.71
C LYS A 242 -14.61 38.13 15.07
N SER A 243 -15.87 37.76 15.20
CA SER A 243 -16.53 37.80 16.52
C SER A 243 -15.94 36.69 17.42
N ASN A 244 -15.98 36.89 18.76
CA ASN A 244 -15.50 35.89 19.74
C ASN A 244 -16.14 34.50 19.60
N ASN A 245 -17.29 34.40 18.93
CA ASN A 245 -17.99 33.14 18.64
C ASN A 245 -17.74 32.60 17.23
N TYR A 246 -16.66 33.00 16.59
CA TYR A 246 -16.30 32.53 15.24
C TYR A 246 -15.49 31.22 15.27
N PHE A 247 -14.90 30.88 16.42
CA PHE A 247 -14.10 29.67 16.65
C PHE A 247 -14.93 28.60 17.34
#